data_b5a98fb05c9051863335857ba5be8c0d
#
_entry.id   b5a98fb05c9051863335857ba5be8c0d
#
_cell.length_a   1.000
_cell.length_b   1.000
_cell.length_c   1.000
_cell.angle_alpha   90.00
_cell.angle_beta   90.00
_cell.angle_gamma   90.00
#
_symmetry.space_group_name_H-M   'P 1'
#
loop_
_entity.id
_entity.type
_entity.pdbx_description
1 polymer ?
#
loop_
_entity_poly.entity_id
_entity_poly.type
_entity_poly.pdbx_seq_one_letter_code
_entity_poly.pdbx_strand_id
1 'polypeptide(L)'
;PIRLTESFYHRDCLEVAPDLVGKLLMRRLPDGTILQERIAETEAYRGQEDLACHASKGRTPRTELLYRESGVIYVYLCYGMHWLMNVITGEPEQPQGVLLRAGAVHNGPAKLTKYLQVDKQFNGDSFLTCPELWIADDGFRPALRTDVRVGIDYAGAYWKNMPWRWIADEKSVSYTHLRAHETLMNL
;
A
#
# COMPACT_ATOMS: atom_id res chain seq x y z
N PRO A 1 -11.36 -13.66 -5.28
CA PRO A 1 -10.45 -12.55 -5.55
C PRO A 1 -9.28 -12.98 -6.43
N ILE A 2 -8.91 -12.14 -7.37
CA ILE A 2 -7.85 -12.43 -8.34
C ILE A 2 -6.61 -11.63 -7.96
N ARG A 3 -5.47 -12.32 -7.81
CA ARG A 3 -4.19 -11.66 -7.52
C ARG A 3 -3.86 -10.64 -8.61
N LEU A 4 -3.45 -9.42 -8.21
CA LEU A 4 -3.01 -8.39 -9.14
C LEU A 4 -1.73 -8.81 -9.85
N THR A 5 -1.65 -8.50 -11.15
CA THR A 5 -0.53 -8.86 -12.00
C THR A 5 0.41 -7.68 -12.23
N GLU A 6 1.54 -7.92 -12.91
CA GLU A 6 2.55 -6.89 -13.20
C GLU A 6 1.95 -5.65 -13.86
N SER A 7 1.07 -5.82 -14.83
CA SER A 7 0.46 -4.71 -15.57
C SER A 7 -0.29 -3.72 -14.66
N PHE A 8 -0.77 -4.17 -13.50
CA PHE A 8 -1.41 -3.30 -12.53
C PHE A 8 -0.41 -2.32 -11.91
N TYR A 9 0.77 -2.80 -11.52
CA TYR A 9 1.77 -2.01 -10.81
C TYR A 9 2.70 -1.24 -11.74
N HIS A 10 2.85 -1.67 -13.00
CA HIS A 10 3.77 -1.09 -13.97
C HIS A 10 3.18 0.16 -14.61
N ARG A 11 2.83 1.13 -13.77
CA ARG A 11 2.24 2.41 -14.14
C ARG A 11 2.75 3.48 -13.18
N ASP A 12 2.49 4.74 -13.49
CA ASP A 12 2.79 5.84 -12.59
C ASP A 12 2.09 5.62 -11.23
N CYS A 13 2.78 5.92 -10.13
CA CYS A 13 2.22 5.77 -8.79
C CYS A 13 0.94 6.58 -8.59
N LEU A 14 0.77 7.69 -9.32
CA LEU A 14 -0.44 8.51 -9.27
C LEU A 14 -1.66 7.82 -9.89
N GLU A 15 -1.44 6.79 -10.70
CA GLU A 15 -2.50 5.92 -11.24
C GLU A 15 -2.72 4.70 -10.34
N VAL A 16 -1.64 4.10 -9.86
CA VAL A 16 -1.69 2.89 -9.04
C VAL A 16 -2.31 3.16 -7.67
N ALA A 17 -1.96 4.28 -7.04
CA ALA A 17 -2.42 4.59 -5.68
C ALA A 17 -3.94 4.65 -5.56
N PRO A 18 -4.67 5.40 -6.40
CA PRO A 18 -6.14 5.39 -6.33
C PRO A 18 -6.74 4.02 -6.65
N ASP A 19 -6.16 3.28 -7.61
CA ASP A 19 -6.68 1.98 -8.00
C ASP A 19 -6.45 0.89 -6.95
N LEU A 20 -5.47 1.05 -6.07
CA LEU A 20 -5.24 0.14 -4.94
C LEU A 20 -6.30 0.29 -3.85
N VAL A 21 -6.90 1.47 -3.70
CA VAL A 21 -7.95 1.64 -2.69
C VAL A 21 -9.16 0.77 -3.06
N GLY A 22 -9.59 -0.06 -2.12
CA GLY A 22 -10.67 -1.02 -2.33
C GLY A 22 -10.20 -2.43 -2.66
N LYS A 23 -8.93 -2.64 -2.97
CA LYS A 23 -8.35 -3.98 -3.15
C LYS A 23 -8.16 -4.68 -1.80
N LEU A 24 -7.95 -5.98 -1.84
CA LEU A 24 -7.78 -6.81 -0.66
C LEU A 24 -6.31 -7.15 -0.44
N LEU A 25 -5.78 -6.81 0.73
CA LEU A 25 -4.52 -7.34 1.22
C LEU A 25 -4.78 -8.74 1.78
N MET A 26 -4.03 -9.72 1.28
CA MET A 26 -4.16 -11.13 1.64
C MET A 26 -2.88 -11.59 2.31
N ARG A 27 -3.00 -12.20 3.49
CA ARG A 27 -1.86 -12.69 4.27
C ARG A 27 -2.10 -14.12 4.69
N ARG A 28 -1.25 -15.03 4.22
CA ARG A 28 -1.25 -16.43 4.67
C ARG A 28 -0.29 -16.60 5.82
N LEU A 29 -0.79 -16.96 6.98
CA LEU A 29 0.02 -17.24 8.17
C LEU A 29 0.65 -18.63 8.09
N PRO A 30 1.70 -18.91 8.91
CA PRO A 30 2.36 -20.23 8.92
C PRO A 30 1.44 -21.42 9.17
N ASP A 31 0.34 -21.22 9.92
CA ASP A 31 -0.65 -22.29 10.19
C ASP A 31 -1.67 -22.47 9.05
N GLY A 32 -1.54 -21.68 7.96
CA GLY A 32 -2.44 -21.73 6.82
C GLY A 32 -3.63 -20.79 6.91
N THR A 33 -3.84 -20.13 8.03
CA THR A 33 -4.90 -19.11 8.19
C THR A 33 -4.65 -17.95 7.21
N ILE A 34 -5.70 -17.50 6.51
CA ILE A 34 -5.62 -16.34 5.64
C ILE A 34 -6.30 -15.15 6.32
N LEU A 35 -5.50 -14.12 6.59
CA LEU A 35 -5.98 -12.81 7.01
C LEU A 35 -6.28 -11.98 5.78
N GLN A 36 -7.29 -11.15 5.87
CA GLN A 36 -7.73 -10.32 4.75
C GLN A 36 -8.13 -8.94 5.27
N GLU A 37 -7.68 -7.90 4.58
CA GLU A 37 -8.01 -6.52 4.93
C GLU A 37 -8.20 -5.71 3.66
N ARG A 38 -9.30 -4.97 3.57
CA ARG A 38 -9.53 -4.07 2.44
C ARG A 38 -8.72 -2.80 2.61
N ILE A 39 -8.01 -2.39 1.58
CA ILE A 39 -7.21 -1.16 1.57
C ILE A 39 -8.19 0.04 1.52
N ALA A 40 -8.08 0.92 2.51
CA ALA A 40 -8.94 2.10 2.65
C ALA A 40 -8.23 3.42 2.32
N GLU A 41 -6.91 3.48 2.48
CA GLU A 41 -6.12 4.68 2.14
C GLU A 41 -4.77 4.30 1.55
N THR A 42 -4.32 5.11 0.59
CA THR A 42 -2.98 5.02 0.00
C THR A 42 -2.35 6.39 -0.14
N GLU A 43 -1.01 6.43 -0.17
CA GLU A 43 -0.25 7.64 -0.46
C GLU A 43 0.78 7.35 -1.55
N ALA A 44 0.89 8.25 -2.55
CA ALA A 44 1.90 8.12 -3.60
C ALA A 44 3.15 8.92 -3.27
N TYR A 45 4.31 8.34 -3.58
CA TYR A 45 5.64 8.96 -3.44
C TYR A 45 6.36 8.84 -4.78
N ARG A 46 6.69 9.99 -5.39
CA ARG A 46 6.97 10.03 -6.83
C ARG A 46 8.33 10.59 -7.17
N GLY A 47 9.35 9.74 -7.08
CA GLY A 47 10.66 10.03 -7.64
C GLY A 47 11.60 10.84 -6.74
N GLN A 48 12.76 11.13 -7.29
CA GLN A 48 13.81 11.88 -6.58
C GLN A 48 13.45 13.35 -6.35
N GLU A 49 12.57 13.91 -7.18
CA GLU A 49 12.13 15.30 -7.07
C GLU A 49 11.15 15.50 -5.92
N ASP A 50 10.38 14.47 -5.58
CA ASP A 50 9.44 14.49 -4.47
C ASP A 50 10.21 14.45 -3.15
N LEU A 51 10.29 15.60 -2.47
CA LEU A 51 11.05 15.72 -1.23
C LEU A 51 10.46 14.91 -0.08
N ALA A 52 9.23 14.43 -0.21
CA ALA A 52 8.64 13.49 0.76
C ALA A 52 9.03 12.03 0.46
N CYS A 53 9.52 11.73 -0.73
CA CYS A 53 9.95 10.39 -1.11
C CYS A 53 11.36 10.09 -0.57
N HIS A 54 11.58 8.87 -0.08
CA HIS A 54 12.90 8.45 0.40
C HIS A 54 13.97 8.58 -0.68
N ALA A 55 13.61 8.42 -1.95
CA ALA A 55 14.54 8.56 -3.07
C ALA A 55 15.12 9.97 -3.22
N SER A 56 14.49 10.99 -2.62
CA SER A 56 15.01 12.37 -2.67
C SER A 56 16.35 12.53 -1.97
N LYS A 57 16.68 11.63 -1.04
CA LYS A 57 17.94 11.62 -0.29
C LYS A 57 19.05 10.84 -1.00
N GLY A 58 18.80 10.37 -2.21
CA GLY A 58 19.76 9.62 -3.02
C GLY A 58 19.56 8.11 -2.95
N ARG A 59 20.35 7.42 -3.76
CA ARG A 59 20.32 5.96 -3.85
C ARG A 59 21.24 5.37 -2.79
N THR A 60 20.67 4.71 -1.80
CA THR A 60 21.36 4.10 -0.66
C THR A 60 20.96 2.62 -0.56
N PRO A 61 21.66 1.81 0.25
CA PRO A 61 21.24 0.42 0.47
C PRO A 61 19.76 0.29 0.89
N ARG A 62 19.26 1.27 1.68
CA ARG A 62 17.85 1.28 2.12
C ARG A 62 16.90 1.64 0.98
N THR A 63 17.26 2.62 0.15
CA THR A 63 16.38 3.12 -0.93
C THR A 63 16.53 2.33 -2.23
N GLU A 64 17.48 1.41 -2.31
CA GLU A 64 17.77 0.62 -3.53
C GLU A 64 16.52 -0.09 -4.06
N LEU A 65 15.65 -0.58 -3.19
CA LEU A 65 14.42 -1.26 -3.58
C LEU A 65 13.46 -0.36 -4.38
N LEU A 66 13.50 0.96 -4.18
CA LEU A 66 12.66 1.89 -4.92
C LEU A 66 13.01 1.92 -6.42
N TYR A 67 14.22 1.49 -6.77
CA TYR A 67 14.69 1.46 -8.16
C TYR A 67 14.44 0.14 -8.86
N ARG A 68 13.83 -0.81 -8.15
CA ARG A 68 13.56 -2.15 -8.67
C ARG A 68 12.26 -2.18 -9.50
N GLU A 69 11.94 -3.37 -10.00
CA GLU A 69 10.76 -3.63 -10.79
C GLU A 69 9.46 -3.42 -10.00
N SER A 70 8.39 -3.10 -10.70
CA SER A 70 7.07 -2.92 -10.09
C SER A 70 6.56 -4.19 -9.42
N GLY A 71 5.81 -4.03 -8.34
CA GLY A 71 5.29 -5.12 -7.53
C GLY A 71 6.19 -5.52 -6.36
N VAL A 72 7.43 -5.06 -6.32
CA VAL A 72 8.34 -5.31 -5.20
C VAL A 72 7.79 -4.65 -3.92
N ILE A 73 7.89 -5.38 -2.82
CA ILE A 73 7.42 -4.93 -1.50
C ILE A 73 8.56 -4.18 -0.82
N TYR A 74 8.27 -2.97 -0.37
CA TYR A 74 9.20 -2.13 0.37
C TYR A 74 8.66 -1.90 1.78
N VAL A 75 9.31 -2.52 2.77
CA VAL A 75 8.93 -2.41 4.18
C VAL A 75 10.05 -1.72 4.94
N TYR A 76 9.74 -0.67 5.67
CA TYR A 76 10.73 0.03 6.46
C TYR A 76 10.21 0.34 7.87
N LEU A 77 11.15 0.54 8.80
CA LEU A 77 10.85 0.84 10.19
C LEU A 77 10.75 2.36 10.39
N CYS A 78 9.62 2.80 10.92
CA CYS A 78 9.34 4.20 11.22
C CYS A 78 9.47 4.45 12.71
N TYR A 79 10.25 5.47 13.08
CA TYR A 79 10.53 5.84 14.50
C TYR A 79 11.04 4.66 15.33
N GLY A 80 11.71 3.69 14.73
CA GLY A 80 12.24 2.53 15.42
C GLY A 80 11.20 1.56 16.00
N MET A 81 9.90 1.73 15.68
CA MET A 81 8.80 1.00 16.31
C MET A 81 7.80 0.39 15.36
N HIS A 82 7.55 1.02 14.20
CA HIS A 82 6.42 0.68 13.34
C HIS A 82 6.89 0.33 11.94
N TRP A 83 6.43 -0.82 11.43
CA TRP A 83 6.67 -1.23 10.04
C TRP A 83 5.65 -0.59 9.12
N LEU A 84 6.13 0.04 8.05
CA LEU A 84 5.30 0.63 7.02
C LEU A 84 5.52 -0.13 5.71
N MET A 85 4.42 -0.49 5.04
CA MET A 85 4.43 -1.35 3.86
C MET A 85 4.07 -0.58 2.61
N ASN A 86 4.94 -0.67 1.60
CA ASN A 86 4.80 0.00 0.32
C ASN A 86 4.91 -1.01 -0.82
N VAL A 87 4.37 -0.65 -1.97
CA VAL A 87 4.61 -1.35 -3.23
C VAL A 87 5.34 -0.44 -4.21
N ILE A 88 6.37 -0.98 -4.87
CA ILE A 88 7.11 -0.27 -5.92
C ILE A 88 6.28 -0.28 -7.20
N THR A 89 6.24 0.84 -7.90
CA THR A 89 5.47 1.03 -9.13
C THR A 89 6.33 1.60 -10.24
N GLY A 90 5.83 1.61 -11.47
CA GLY A 90 6.50 2.23 -12.61
C GLY A 90 7.66 1.41 -13.16
N GLU A 91 8.51 2.08 -13.90
CA GLU A 91 9.67 1.46 -14.55
C GLU A 91 10.83 1.25 -13.57
N PRO A 92 11.63 0.17 -13.72
CA PRO A 92 12.90 0.04 -13.03
C PRO A 92 13.77 1.28 -13.24
N GLU A 93 14.57 1.62 -12.25
CA GLU A 93 15.46 2.80 -12.22
C GLU A 93 14.72 4.15 -12.12
N GLN A 94 13.40 4.16 -12.10
CA GLN A 94 12.56 5.33 -11.85
C GLN A 94 11.86 5.15 -10.50
N PRO A 95 12.46 5.67 -9.40
CA PRO A 95 11.99 5.34 -8.04
C PRO A 95 10.66 5.99 -7.76
N GLN A 96 9.64 5.16 -7.55
CA GLN A 96 8.33 5.59 -7.07
C GLN A 96 7.64 4.43 -6.38
N GLY A 97 6.68 4.76 -5.53
CA GLY A 97 5.95 3.75 -4.79
C GLY A 97 4.67 4.27 -4.17
N VAL A 98 3.91 3.34 -3.62
CA VAL A 98 2.65 3.63 -2.94
C VAL A 98 2.69 3.04 -1.54
N LEU A 99 2.45 3.88 -0.53
CA LEU A 99 2.27 3.44 0.86
C LEU A 99 0.85 2.93 1.05
N LEU A 100 0.71 1.73 1.59
CA LEU A 100 -0.57 1.17 2.04
C LEU A 100 -0.84 1.75 3.43
N ARG A 101 -1.63 2.83 3.47
CA ARG A 101 -1.74 3.71 4.64
C ARG A 101 -2.76 3.26 5.66
N ALA A 102 -3.86 2.63 5.22
CA ALA A 102 -4.91 2.20 6.14
C ALA A 102 -5.73 1.06 5.54
N GLY A 103 -6.17 0.17 6.41
CA GLY A 103 -7.21 -0.80 6.11
C GLY A 103 -8.58 -0.31 6.58
N ALA A 104 -9.63 -0.95 6.10
CA ALA A 104 -11.01 -0.62 6.46
C ALA A 104 -11.27 -0.79 7.97
N VAL A 105 -10.63 -1.76 8.60
CA VAL A 105 -10.77 -2.05 10.04
C VAL A 105 -9.57 -1.51 10.81
N HIS A 106 -8.36 -1.76 10.31
CA HIS A 106 -7.10 -1.35 10.94
C HIS A 106 -6.63 -0.03 10.31
N ASN A 107 -7.09 1.08 10.88
CA ASN A 107 -6.88 2.42 10.34
C ASN A 107 -5.53 2.99 10.76
N GLY A 108 -4.57 2.88 9.87
CA GLY A 108 -3.22 3.39 10.03
C GLY A 108 -2.18 2.40 9.51
N PRO A 109 -1.03 2.88 9.01
CA PRO A 109 -0.06 2.00 8.37
C PRO A 109 0.58 1.01 9.36
N ALA A 110 0.84 1.44 10.59
CA ALA A 110 1.38 0.57 11.64
C ALA A 110 0.36 -0.44 12.15
N LYS A 111 -0.90 -0.02 12.32
CA LYS A 111 -1.98 -0.94 12.72
C LYS A 111 -2.21 -2.01 11.67
N LEU A 112 -2.13 -1.64 10.39
CA LEU A 112 -2.31 -2.55 9.28
C LEU A 112 -1.22 -3.62 9.24
N THR A 113 0.05 -3.24 9.33
CA THR A 113 1.16 -4.20 9.32
C THR A 113 1.15 -5.07 10.58
N LYS A 114 0.77 -4.52 11.72
CA LYS A 114 0.66 -5.28 12.97
C LYS A 114 -0.41 -6.38 12.85
N TYR A 115 -1.58 -6.03 12.33
CA TYR A 115 -2.66 -7.01 12.12
C TYR A 115 -2.23 -8.11 11.16
N LEU A 116 -1.63 -7.74 10.02
CA LEU A 116 -1.21 -8.69 8.99
C LEU A 116 0.09 -9.41 9.32
N GLN A 117 0.72 -9.09 10.47
CA GLN A 117 2.01 -9.67 10.86
C GLN A 117 3.06 -9.50 9.76
N VAL A 118 3.15 -8.27 9.24
CA VAL A 118 4.13 -7.88 8.23
C VAL A 118 5.27 -7.13 8.89
N ASP A 119 6.50 -7.58 8.63
CA ASP A 119 7.73 -6.96 9.10
C ASP A 119 8.81 -7.00 8.01
N LYS A 120 10.06 -6.84 8.41
CA LYS A 120 11.22 -6.80 7.51
C LYS A 120 11.39 -8.06 6.65
N GLN A 121 10.83 -9.19 7.05
CA GLN A 121 10.99 -10.44 6.28
C GLN A 121 10.38 -10.35 4.89
N PHE A 122 9.40 -9.46 4.69
CA PHE A 122 8.78 -9.25 3.38
C PHE A 122 9.49 -8.20 2.54
N ASN A 123 10.46 -7.47 3.11
CA ASN A 123 11.16 -6.42 2.38
C ASN A 123 11.98 -7.01 1.24
N GLY A 124 11.70 -6.59 0.01
CA GLY A 124 12.36 -7.12 -1.18
C GLY A 124 11.63 -8.28 -1.86
N ASP A 125 10.62 -8.87 -1.23
CA ASP A 125 9.74 -9.83 -1.87
C ASP A 125 8.87 -9.14 -2.92
N SER A 126 8.09 -9.90 -3.66
CA SER A 126 7.19 -9.35 -4.68
C SER A 126 5.73 -9.74 -4.39
N PHE A 127 4.83 -8.76 -4.47
CA PHE A 127 3.38 -9.03 -4.44
C PHE A 127 2.94 -9.93 -5.60
N LEU A 128 3.75 -10.04 -6.66
CA LEU A 128 3.41 -10.87 -7.82
C LEU A 128 3.59 -12.36 -7.54
N THR A 129 4.54 -12.72 -6.68
CA THR A 129 4.97 -14.11 -6.49
C THR A 129 4.96 -14.59 -5.04
N CYS A 130 4.92 -13.69 -4.06
CA CYS A 130 4.97 -14.07 -2.64
C CYS A 130 3.76 -14.93 -2.29
N PRO A 131 3.95 -16.16 -1.78
CA PRO A 131 2.82 -17.02 -1.42
C PRO A 131 2.14 -16.62 -0.12
N GLU A 132 2.80 -15.84 0.74
CA GLU A 132 2.28 -15.47 2.05
C GLU A 132 1.70 -14.06 2.12
N LEU A 133 1.96 -13.20 1.10
CA LEU A 133 1.47 -11.82 1.11
C LEU A 133 1.22 -11.36 -0.33
N TRP A 134 -0.01 -10.97 -0.63
CA TRP A 134 -0.37 -10.49 -1.97
C TRP A 134 -1.55 -9.54 -1.90
N ILE A 135 -1.85 -8.89 -3.02
CA ILE A 135 -3.01 -8.02 -3.19
C ILE A 135 -3.91 -8.60 -4.26
N ALA A 136 -5.22 -8.63 -4.01
CA ALA A 136 -6.20 -9.23 -4.89
C ALA A 136 -7.37 -8.29 -5.18
N ASP A 137 -7.99 -8.48 -6.35
CA ASP A 137 -9.16 -7.74 -6.80
C ASP A 137 -10.40 -8.63 -6.69
N ASP A 138 -11.43 -8.15 -6.01
CA ASP A 138 -12.75 -8.79 -5.94
C ASP A 138 -13.83 -8.01 -6.72
N GLY A 139 -13.43 -7.02 -7.50
CA GLY A 139 -14.35 -6.20 -8.31
C GLY A 139 -14.89 -4.97 -7.59
N PHE A 140 -14.64 -4.82 -6.30
CA PHE A 140 -15.14 -3.67 -5.55
C PHE A 140 -14.43 -2.37 -5.96
N ARG A 141 -15.22 -1.31 -6.17
CA ARG A 141 -14.73 0.00 -6.61
C ARG A 141 -15.35 1.09 -5.73
N PRO A 142 -14.68 1.52 -4.65
CA PRO A 142 -15.22 2.53 -3.75
C PRO A 142 -15.19 3.92 -4.39
N ALA A 143 -16.06 4.81 -3.94
CA ALA A 143 -15.91 6.23 -4.18
C ALA A 143 -14.69 6.74 -3.41
N LEU A 144 -13.92 7.63 -4.04
CA LEU A 144 -12.66 8.14 -3.47
C LEU A 144 -12.73 9.65 -3.26
N ARG A 145 -12.01 10.11 -2.25
CA ARG A 145 -11.62 11.51 -2.09
C ARG A 145 -10.12 11.61 -1.94
N THR A 146 -9.56 12.79 -2.18
CA THR A 146 -8.13 13.04 -2.03
C THR A 146 -7.89 14.02 -0.88
N ASP A 147 -6.68 13.95 -0.33
CA ASP A 147 -6.19 14.86 0.69
C ASP A 147 -4.66 14.89 0.61
N VAL A 148 -4.04 15.72 1.43
CA VAL A 148 -2.59 15.79 1.53
C VAL A 148 -2.05 14.55 2.24
N ARG A 149 -0.78 14.24 1.98
CA ARG A 149 -0.07 13.14 2.64
C ARG A 149 0.22 13.49 4.10
N VAL A 150 0.33 12.47 4.94
CA VAL A 150 0.45 12.62 6.39
C VAL A 150 1.92 12.58 6.83
N GLY A 151 2.31 13.48 7.73
CA GLY A 151 3.63 13.44 8.38
C GLY A 151 4.80 13.86 7.50
N ILE A 152 4.56 14.67 6.48
CA ILE A 152 5.58 15.07 5.51
C ILE A 152 5.85 16.58 5.49
N ASP A 153 5.65 17.26 6.62
CA ASP A 153 5.89 18.71 6.71
C ASP A 153 7.32 19.10 6.33
N TYR A 154 8.29 18.20 6.58
CA TYR A 154 9.70 18.40 6.21
C TYR A 154 9.93 18.57 4.71
N ALA A 155 8.99 18.15 3.86
CA ALA A 155 9.12 18.21 2.41
C ALA A 155 8.91 19.62 1.82
N GLY A 156 8.46 20.57 2.63
CA GLY A 156 8.19 21.94 2.20
C GLY A 156 6.79 22.12 1.61
N ALA A 157 6.38 23.37 1.47
CA ALA A 157 5.00 23.72 1.13
C ALA A 157 4.52 23.14 -0.20
N TYR A 158 5.38 23.08 -1.19
CA TYR A 158 5.03 22.54 -2.52
C TYR A 158 4.62 21.07 -2.43
N TRP A 159 5.50 20.24 -1.87
CA TRP A 159 5.29 18.78 -1.84
C TRP A 159 4.28 18.37 -0.79
N LYS A 160 4.26 19.01 0.39
CA LYS A 160 3.31 18.65 1.44
C LYS A 160 1.86 18.95 1.07
N ASN A 161 1.62 19.88 0.16
CA ASN A 161 0.28 20.28 -0.28
C ASN A 161 -0.21 19.50 -1.51
N MET A 162 0.59 18.57 -2.05
CA MET A 162 0.13 17.70 -3.13
C MET A 162 -0.98 16.78 -2.63
N PRO A 163 -2.12 16.69 -3.37
CA PRO A 163 -3.25 15.84 -2.96
C PRO A 163 -3.00 14.36 -3.30
N TRP A 164 -1.89 13.82 -2.82
CA TRP A 164 -1.42 12.47 -3.18
C TRP A 164 -1.72 11.43 -2.12
N ARG A 165 -2.80 11.62 -1.38
CA ARG A 165 -3.42 10.62 -0.51
C ARG A 165 -4.85 10.38 -1.00
N TRP A 166 -5.19 9.12 -1.23
CA TRP A 166 -6.53 8.70 -1.67
C TRP A 166 -7.20 7.93 -0.54
N ILE A 167 -8.46 8.26 -0.31
CA ILE A 167 -9.23 7.74 0.82
C ILE A 167 -10.57 7.25 0.31
N ALA A 168 -10.94 6.02 0.68
CA ALA A 168 -12.25 5.48 0.36
C ALA A 168 -13.35 6.16 1.18
N ASP A 169 -14.52 6.34 0.58
CA ASP A 169 -15.70 6.75 1.32
C ASP A 169 -16.00 5.68 2.40
N GLU A 170 -16.05 6.11 3.65
CA GLU A 170 -16.25 5.23 4.80
C GLU A 170 -17.53 4.38 4.67
N LYS A 171 -18.60 4.97 4.16
CA LYS A 171 -19.87 4.25 3.95
C LYS A 171 -19.72 3.10 2.97
N SER A 172 -19.01 3.30 1.86
CA SER A 172 -18.76 2.26 0.86
C SER A 172 -17.94 1.11 1.44
N VAL A 173 -16.87 1.44 2.17
CA VAL A 173 -15.95 0.44 2.74
C VAL A 173 -16.62 -0.34 3.86
N SER A 174 -17.33 0.33 4.76
CA SER A 174 -18.07 -0.29 5.87
C SER A 174 -19.15 -1.25 5.36
N TYR A 175 -19.93 -0.84 4.36
CA TYR A 175 -20.96 -1.67 3.75
C TYR A 175 -20.38 -2.96 3.16
N THR A 176 -19.26 -2.85 2.42
CA THR A 176 -18.61 -4.01 1.80
C THR A 176 -18.04 -4.96 2.85
N HIS A 177 -17.46 -4.43 3.90
CA HIS A 177 -16.96 -5.22 5.03
C HIS A 177 -18.09 -6.02 5.71
N LEU A 178 -19.21 -5.38 5.97
CA LEU A 178 -20.39 -6.03 6.55
C LEU A 178 -20.92 -7.15 5.65
N ARG A 179 -21.02 -6.92 4.34
CA ARG A 179 -21.47 -7.96 3.39
C ARG A 179 -20.53 -9.16 3.37
N ALA A 180 -19.22 -8.93 3.37
CA ALA A 180 -18.24 -10.01 3.41
C ALA A 180 -18.37 -10.84 4.69
N HIS A 181 -18.56 -10.17 5.83
CA HIS A 181 -18.77 -10.83 7.12
C HIS A 181 -20.05 -11.65 7.15
N GLU A 182 -21.16 -11.09 6.65
CA GLU A 182 -22.44 -11.81 6.54
C GLU A 182 -22.33 -13.06 5.66
N THR A 183 -21.64 -12.95 4.52
CA THR A 183 -21.41 -14.08 3.63
C THR A 183 -20.63 -15.20 4.32
N LEU A 184 -19.59 -14.87 5.08
CA LEU A 184 -18.82 -15.84 5.84
C LEU A 184 -19.64 -16.49 6.98
N MET A 185 -20.54 -15.75 7.60
CA MET A 185 -21.40 -16.28 8.67
C MET A 185 -22.50 -17.18 8.14
N ASN A 186 -22.91 -17.05 6.88
CA ASN A 186 -23.94 -17.85 6.24
C ASN A 186 -23.42 -19.11 5.55
N LEU A 187 -22.12 -19.34 5.59
CA LEU A 187 -21.46 -20.55 5.10
C LEU A 187 -21.28 -21.57 6.23
#